data_5040fe70560701dcf603c4e0ff920e45
#
_entry.id   5040fe70560701dcf603c4e0ff920e45
#
_cell.length_a   1.000
_cell.length_b   1.000
_cell.length_c   1.000
_cell.angle_alpha   90.00
_cell.angle_beta   90.00
_cell.angle_gamma   90.00
#
_symmetry.space_group_name_H-M   'P 1'
#
loop_
_entity.id
_entity.type
_entity.pdbx_description
1 polymer ?
#
loop_
_entity_poly.entity_id
_entity_poly.type
_entity_poly.pdbx_seq_one_letter_code
_entity_poly.pdbx_strand_id
1 'polypeptide(L)'
;MNEETLFGSEKVTERDMLDRLNNRYASSNGNGLRYARAEHVRVTAGFDARRICDYMALDLWPGGYGTKRTGPMLHGHEVKVSRSDWLTELRDPEKAEAFRRYCDFWWLVVSEKSIVKVGELPIGWGLMVAVGDSVRVVARADRNLAVEPMTRDVQATFARAVTKTTMRLDRREDPALRTFARQMHLTERTSS
;
A
#
# COMPACT_ATOMS: atom_id res chain seq x y z
N MET A 1 31.04 -29.95 19.04
CA MET A 1 30.20 -28.96 19.72
C MET A 1 29.85 -27.93 18.67
N ASN A 2 28.62 -28.01 18.15
CA ASN A 2 28.15 -27.10 17.12
C ASN A 2 27.52 -25.91 17.81
N GLU A 3 28.12 -24.75 17.66
CA GLU A 3 27.50 -23.46 17.97
C GLU A 3 26.45 -23.16 16.90
N GLU A 4 25.26 -23.77 17.01
CA GLU A 4 24.08 -23.32 16.27
C GLU A 4 23.46 -22.12 16.98
N THR A 5 23.85 -20.98 16.50
CA THR A 5 23.11 -19.73 16.24
C THR A 5 21.85 -19.48 17.08
N LEU A 6 22.04 -18.82 18.20
CA LEU A 6 21.02 -18.06 18.95
C LEU A 6 20.69 -16.72 18.28
N PHE A 7 20.35 -16.70 17.00
CA PHE A 7 19.68 -15.56 16.39
C PHE A 7 18.21 -15.91 16.24
N GLY A 8 17.42 -15.58 17.26
CA GLY A 8 15.97 -15.54 17.13
C GLY A 8 15.62 -14.65 15.94
N SER A 9 14.87 -15.18 14.95
CA SER A 9 14.41 -14.40 13.80
C SER A 9 13.65 -13.20 14.34
N GLU A 10 14.15 -12.01 14.06
CA GLU A 10 13.52 -10.76 14.46
C GLU A 10 12.08 -10.75 13.95
N LYS A 11 11.12 -10.57 14.85
CA LYS A 11 9.70 -10.66 14.51
C LYS A 11 9.34 -9.53 13.56
N VAL A 12 8.88 -9.87 12.37
CA VAL A 12 8.41 -8.88 11.38
C VAL A 12 7.27 -8.07 11.98
N THR A 13 7.39 -6.76 11.90
CA THR A 13 6.41 -5.79 12.41
C THR A 13 5.50 -5.26 11.29
N GLU A 14 4.38 -4.64 11.64
CA GLU A 14 3.57 -3.90 10.68
C GLU A 14 4.38 -2.82 9.97
N ARG A 15 5.27 -2.12 10.71
CA ARG A 15 6.15 -1.10 10.12
C ARG A 15 7.03 -1.66 9.01
N ASP A 16 7.60 -2.84 9.20
CA ASP A 16 8.42 -3.51 8.18
C ASP A 16 7.59 -3.84 6.92
N MET A 17 6.33 -4.20 7.11
CA MET A 17 5.43 -4.49 6.00
C MET A 17 5.03 -3.23 5.23
N LEU A 18 4.80 -2.10 5.93
CA LEU A 18 4.53 -0.82 5.28
C LEU A 18 5.76 -0.31 4.51
N ASP A 19 6.97 -0.50 5.02
CA ASP A 19 8.20 -0.15 4.30
C ASP A 19 8.38 -1.02 3.04
N ARG A 20 8.06 -2.32 3.09
CA ARG A 20 8.03 -3.20 1.90
C ARG A 20 6.98 -2.78 0.87
N LEU A 21 5.81 -2.30 1.30
CA LEU A 21 4.81 -1.73 0.41
C LEU A 21 5.31 -0.43 -0.23
N ASN A 22 5.97 0.43 0.53
CA ASN A 22 6.58 1.63 -0.03
C ASN A 22 7.63 1.29 -1.09
N ASN A 23 8.46 0.27 -0.88
CA ASN A 23 9.42 -0.20 -1.87
C ASN A 23 8.74 -0.76 -3.13
N ARG A 24 7.67 -1.54 -2.97
CA ARG A 24 6.88 -2.05 -4.09
C ARG A 24 6.31 -0.94 -4.97
N TYR A 25 5.81 0.12 -4.34
CA TYR A 25 5.19 1.27 -5.02
C TYR A 25 6.18 2.43 -5.26
N ALA A 26 7.48 2.20 -5.08
CA ALA A 26 8.55 3.15 -5.39
C ALA A 26 8.85 3.11 -6.89
N SER A 27 8.05 3.82 -7.69
CA SER A 27 8.24 3.92 -9.13
C SER A 27 8.08 5.37 -9.58
N SER A 28 8.99 5.81 -10.43
CA SER A 28 8.98 7.13 -11.06
C SER A 28 9.39 7.03 -12.53
N ASN A 29 8.99 8.01 -13.31
CA ASN A 29 9.44 8.20 -14.69
C ASN A 29 9.60 9.70 -14.96
N GLY A 30 9.90 10.09 -16.20
CA GLY A 30 10.09 11.50 -16.59
C GLY A 30 8.91 12.43 -16.27
N ASN A 31 7.72 11.89 -15.96
CA ASN A 31 6.52 12.65 -15.60
C ASN A 31 6.28 12.72 -14.09
N GLY A 32 7.18 12.16 -13.25
CA GLY A 32 7.10 12.16 -11.80
C GLY A 32 6.87 10.79 -11.17
N LEU A 33 6.36 10.78 -9.93
CA LEU A 33 6.04 9.55 -9.22
C LEU A 33 4.78 8.89 -9.82
N ARG A 34 4.87 7.59 -10.05
CA ARG A 34 3.73 6.81 -10.54
C ARG A 34 2.64 6.63 -9.48
N TYR A 35 3.04 6.49 -8.22
CA TYR A 35 2.09 6.20 -7.14
C TYR A 35 2.09 7.30 -6.09
N ALA A 36 0.89 7.79 -5.74
CA ALA A 36 0.70 8.49 -4.47
C ALA A 36 0.52 7.43 -3.37
N ARG A 37 1.44 7.42 -2.40
CA ARG A 37 1.54 6.43 -1.32
C ARG A 37 1.05 7.01 -0.01
N ALA A 38 0.12 6.32 0.67
CA ALA A 38 -0.52 6.79 1.89
C ALA A 38 -0.59 5.68 2.94
N GLU A 39 0.04 5.90 4.10
CA GLU A 39 -0.03 5.01 5.26
C GLU A 39 -1.10 5.51 6.23
N HIS A 40 -1.84 4.56 6.87
CA HIS A 40 -2.82 4.81 7.92
C HIS A 40 -3.90 5.84 7.54
N VAL A 41 -4.59 5.59 6.42
CA VAL A 41 -5.70 6.43 5.95
C VAL A 41 -6.94 6.19 6.83
N ARG A 42 -7.59 7.26 7.28
CA ARG A 42 -8.77 7.20 8.15
C ARG A 42 -10.06 7.50 7.38
N VAL A 43 -11.19 6.95 7.83
CA VAL A 43 -12.51 7.20 7.22
C VAL A 43 -12.96 8.64 7.45
N THR A 44 -12.64 9.21 8.61
CA THR A 44 -13.06 10.57 9.00
C THR A 44 -11.88 11.42 9.46
N ALA A 45 -12.01 12.74 9.25
CA ALA A 45 -11.06 13.73 9.74
C ALA A 45 -11.44 14.12 11.17
N GLY A 46 -11.05 13.34 12.19
CA GLY A 46 -11.34 13.65 13.59
C GLY A 46 -10.81 12.62 14.57
N PHE A 47 -11.05 12.83 15.87
CA PHE A 47 -10.57 11.94 16.93
C PHE A 47 -11.33 10.61 17.02
N ASP A 48 -12.53 10.50 16.43
CA ASP A 48 -13.37 9.30 16.48
C ASP A 48 -13.19 8.36 15.27
N ALA A 49 -12.05 8.44 14.61
CA ALA A 49 -11.74 7.61 13.46
C ALA A 49 -11.34 6.19 13.88
N ARG A 50 -12.33 5.34 14.15
CA ARG A 50 -12.14 3.93 14.58
C ARG A 50 -11.66 3.01 13.46
N ARG A 51 -11.78 3.42 12.18
CA ARG A 51 -11.43 2.61 11.01
C ARG A 51 -10.26 3.23 10.28
N ILE A 52 -9.22 2.44 10.11
CA ILE A 52 -7.98 2.84 9.45
C ILE A 52 -7.67 1.78 8.39
N CYS A 53 -7.38 2.23 7.16
CA CYS A 53 -6.75 1.40 6.14
C CYS A 53 -5.24 1.52 6.31
N ASP A 54 -4.54 0.40 6.42
CA ASP A 54 -3.10 0.39 6.73
C ASP A 54 -2.28 1.06 5.64
N TYR A 55 -2.65 0.81 4.36
CA TYR A 55 -1.92 1.40 3.25
C TYR A 55 -2.82 1.59 2.02
N MET A 56 -2.65 2.72 1.32
CA MET A 56 -3.25 2.98 0.02
C MET A 56 -2.19 3.44 -0.98
N ALA A 57 -2.30 2.96 -2.22
CA ALA A 57 -1.49 3.40 -3.35
C ALA A 57 -2.40 3.80 -4.52
N LEU A 58 -2.38 5.07 -4.90
CA LEU A 58 -3.08 5.55 -6.09
C LEU A 58 -2.12 5.48 -7.27
N ASP A 59 -2.39 4.57 -8.22
CA ASP A 59 -1.68 4.49 -9.50
C ASP A 59 -2.16 5.63 -10.40
N LEU A 60 -1.31 6.61 -10.64
CA LEU A 60 -1.62 7.79 -11.44
C LEU A 60 -1.58 7.51 -12.94
N TRP A 61 -0.93 6.42 -13.36
CA TRP A 61 -0.78 6.01 -14.76
C TRP A 61 -1.03 4.50 -14.97
N PRO A 62 -2.23 4.02 -14.64
CA PRO A 62 -2.56 2.63 -14.90
C PRO A 62 -2.65 2.42 -16.42
N GLY A 63 -1.98 1.39 -16.90
CA GLY A 63 -1.83 1.12 -18.31
C GLY A 63 -0.47 1.59 -18.86
N GLY A 64 0.31 0.66 -19.44
CA GLY A 64 1.60 0.95 -20.06
C GLY A 64 1.46 1.87 -21.28
N TYR A 65 2.59 2.34 -21.82
CA TYR A 65 2.68 3.08 -23.07
C TYR A 65 1.89 2.37 -24.19
N GLY A 66 0.97 3.09 -24.82
CA GLY A 66 0.17 2.58 -25.94
C GLY A 66 -1.16 1.90 -25.57
N THR A 67 -1.49 1.75 -24.30
CA THR A 67 -2.80 1.23 -23.88
C THR A 67 -3.82 2.36 -23.64
N LYS A 68 -5.11 2.07 -23.85
CA LYS A 68 -6.19 3.03 -23.61
C LYS A 68 -6.16 3.43 -22.11
N ARG A 69 -5.96 4.71 -21.80
CA ARG A 69 -5.95 5.21 -20.39
C ARG A 69 -7.27 4.89 -19.72
N THR A 70 -7.18 4.17 -18.61
CA THR A 70 -8.36 3.81 -17.81
C THR A 70 -8.60 4.77 -16.62
N GLY A 71 -7.81 5.85 -16.49
CA GLY A 71 -7.80 6.76 -15.35
C GLY A 71 -6.98 6.22 -14.18
N PRO A 72 -6.77 7.02 -13.12
CA PRO A 72 -6.10 6.57 -11.91
C PRO A 72 -6.83 5.40 -11.26
N MET A 73 -6.08 4.46 -10.66
CA MET A 73 -6.62 3.29 -9.96
C MET A 73 -6.11 3.23 -8.53
N LEU A 74 -7.01 3.01 -7.58
CA LEU A 74 -6.70 2.94 -6.17
C LEU A 74 -6.56 1.51 -5.70
N HIS A 75 -5.42 1.20 -5.05
CA HIS A 75 -5.14 -0.03 -4.37
C HIS A 75 -5.22 0.18 -2.87
N GLY A 76 -6.10 -0.54 -2.17
CA GLY A 76 -6.16 -0.58 -0.71
C GLY A 76 -5.52 -1.86 -0.17
N HIS A 77 -4.89 -1.77 1.00
CA HIS A 77 -4.16 -2.87 1.60
C HIS A 77 -4.45 -2.98 3.09
N GLU A 78 -4.71 -4.20 3.52
CA GLU A 78 -4.77 -4.61 4.93
C GLU A 78 -3.52 -5.43 5.25
N VAL A 79 -2.79 -5.07 6.29
CA VAL A 79 -1.52 -5.70 6.69
C VAL A 79 -1.73 -6.61 7.90
N LYS A 80 -1.25 -7.84 7.83
CA LYS A 80 -1.28 -8.78 8.94
C LYS A 80 0.08 -9.46 9.11
N VAL A 81 0.63 -9.38 10.30
CA VAL A 81 1.94 -9.97 10.66
C VAL A 81 1.81 -11.21 11.54
N SER A 82 0.59 -11.57 11.92
CA SER A 82 0.33 -12.78 12.71
C SER A 82 -0.98 -13.47 12.30
N ARG A 83 -1.04 -14.77 12.56
CA ARG A 83 -2.24 -15.58 12.33
C ARG A 83 -3.43 -15.12 13.19
N SER A 84 -3.17 -14.72 14.44
CA SER A 84 -4.21 -14.21 15.35
C SER A 84 -4.87 -12.94 14.85
N ASP A 85 -4.06 -12.01 14.30
CA ASP A 85 -4.57 -10.74 13.76
C ASP A 85 -5.43 -10.99 12.53
N TRP A 86 -4.99 -11.93 11.65
CA TRP A 86 -5.79 -12.33 10.50
C TRP A 86 -7.13 -12.94 10.89
N LEU A 87 -7.15 -13.85 11.88
CA LEU A 87 -8.40 -14.45 12.38
C LEU A 87 -9.34 -13.42 12.99
N THR A 88 -8.80 -12.36 13.61
CA THR A 88 -9.60 -11.26 14.15
C THR A 88 -10.23 -10.44 13.01
N GLU A 89 -9.49 -10.19 11.94
CA GLU A 89 -9.99 -9.47 10.74
C GLU A 89 -11.14 -10.24 10.07
N LEU A 90 -11.01 -11.56 9.93
CA LEU A 90 -12.05 -12.43 9.35
C LEU A 90 -13.39 -12.38 10.09
N ARG A 91 -13.39 -11.99 11.38
CA ARG A 91 -14.62 -11.89 12.21
C ARG A 91 -15.37 -10.57 11.99
N ASP A 92 -14.70 -9.56 11.42
CA ASP A 92 -15.31 -8.23 11.16
C ASP A 92 -15.03 -7.79 9.71
N PRO A 93 -15.69 -8.42 8.71
CA PRO A 93 -15.50 -8.08 7.31
C PRO A 93 -15.97 -6.66 6.96
N GLU A 94 -16.86 -6.06 7.76
CA GLU A 94 -17.34 -4.70 7.54
C GLU A 94 -16.24 -3.64 7.76
N LYS A 95 -15.22 -3.98 8.54
CA LYS A 95 -14.08 -3.10 8.76
C LYS A 95 -13.35 -2.78 7.45
N ALA A 96 -13.07 -3.79 6.66
CA ALA A 96 -12.43 -3.61 5.35
C ALA A 96 -13.34 -2.88 4.35
N GLU A 97 -14.66 -3.18 4.37
CA GLU A 97 -15.63 -2.59 3.43
C GLU A 97 -15.71 -1.07 3.54
N ALA A 98 -15.43 -0.50 4.72
CA ALA A 98 -15.38 0.94 4.92
C ALA A 98 -14.44 1.67 3.94
N PHE A 99 -13.40 0.99 3.46
CA PHE A 99 -12.42 1.52 2.50
C PHE A 99 -12.48 0.81 1.15
N ARG A 100 -12.76 -0.51 1.13
CA ARG A 100 -12.78 -1.33 -0.08
C ARG A 100 -13.72 -0.77 -1.15
N ARG A 101 -14.86 -0.17 -0.75
CA ARG A 101 -15.80 0.49 -1.66
C ARG A 101 -15.18 1.59 -2.52
N TYR A 102 -14.11 2.24 -2.06
CA TYR A 102 -13.41 3.31 -2.77
C TYR A 102 -12.25 2.81 -3.62
N CYS A 103 -11.87 1.52 -3.48
CA CYS A 103 -10.69 0.95 -4.11
C CYS A 103 -11.04 0.14 -5.35
N ASP A 104 -10.23 0.30 -6.42
CA ASP A 104 -10.29 -0.59 -7.60
C ASP A 104 -9.80 -2.00 -7.26
N PHE A 105 -8.80 -2.12 -6.35
CA PHE A 105 -8.23 -3.38 -5.91
C PHE A 105 -8.03 -3.39 -4.41
N TRP A 106 -8.33 -4.52 -3.78
CA TRP A 106 -8.12 -4.72 -2.36
C TRP A 106 -7.19 -5.90 -2.08
N TRP A 107 -6.21 -5.68 -1.21
CA TRP A 107 -5.14 -6.62 -0.97
C TRP A 107 -4.99 -6.95 0.51
N LEU A 108 -4.88 -8.23 0.81
CA LEU A 108 -4.31 -8.69 2.06
C LEU A 108 -2.78 -8.82 1.88
N VAL A 109 -2.02 -8.26 2.81
CA VAL A 109 -0.57 -8.27 2.79
C VAL A 109 -0.07 -8.93 4.06
N VAL A 110 0.66 -10.02 3.93
CA VAL A 110 1.11 -10.82 5.07
C VAL A 110 2.62 -10.99 5.10
N SER A 111 3.18 -11.07 6.32
CA SER A 111 4.61 -11.34 6.50
C SER A 111 5.00 -12.74 6.03
N GLU A 112 4.11 -13.73 6.18
CA GLU A 112 4.32 -15.12 5.79
C GLU A 112 3.06 -15.72 5.17
N LYS A 113 3.24 -16.59 4.18
CA LYS A 113 2.12 -17.28 3.51
C LYS A 113 1.28 -18.14 4.47
N SER A 114 1.89 -18.68 5.52
CA SER A 114 1.26 -19.52 6.55
C SER A 114 0.17 -18.82 7.36
N ILE A 115 0.15 -17.47 7.35
CA ILE A 115 -0.88 -16.65 8.03
C ILE A 115 -2.26 -16.89 7.42
N VAL A 116 -2.34 -17.15 6.10
CA VAL A 116 -3.60 -17.35 5.38
C VAL A 116 -3.71 -18.80 4.91
N LYS A 117 -4.71 -19.53 5.37
CA LYS A 117 -4.97 -20.89 4.91
C LYS A 117 -5.79 -20.90 3.61
N VAL A 118 -5.76 -22.04 2.92
CA VAL A 118 -6.57 -22.26 1.71
C VAL A 118 -8.05 -22.03 2.03
N GLY A 119 -8.73 -21.24 1.21
CA GLY A 119 -10.15 -20.94 1.35
C GLY A 119 -10.50 -19.80 2.31
N GLU A 120 -9.53 -19.19 2.98
CA GLU A 120 -9.79 -18.09 3.91
C GLU A 120 -9.70 -16.69 3.28
N LEU A 121 -9.06 -16.56 2.11
CA LEU A 121 -8.99 -15.27 1.44
C LEU A 121 -10.39 -14.91 0.93
N PRO A 122 -10.96 -13.74 1.30
CA PRO A 122 -12.27 -13.34 0.82
C PRO A 122 -12.31 -13.19 -0.71
N ILE A 123 -13.48 -13.43 -1.28
CA ILE A 123 -13.70 -13.34 -2.73
C ILE A 123 -13.35 -11.93 -3.22
N GLY A 124 -12.60 -11.85 -4.31
CA GLY A 124 -12.16 -10.61 -4.93
C GLY A 124 -10.93 -9.97 -4.28
N TRP A 125 -10.48 -10.44 -3.09
CA TRP A 125 -9.25 -9.95 -2.49
C TRP A 125 -8.02 -10.56 -3.14
N GLY A 126 -6.97 -9.76 -3.30
CA GLY A 126 -5.65 -10.26 -3.65
C GLY A 126 -4.84 -10.61 -2.40
N LEU A 127 -3.79 -11.41 -2.58
CA LEU A 127 -2.84 -11.76 -1.54
C LEU A 127 -1.43 -11.38 -1.97
N MET A 128 -0.76 -10.62 -1.13
CA MET A 128 0.67 -10.34 -1.22
C MET A 128 1.41 -10.92 -0.02
N VAL A 129 2.62 -11.41 -0.24
CA VAL A 129 3.49 -11.98 0.80
C VAL A 129 4.84 -11.27 0.78
N ALA A 130 5.42 -11.01 1.94
CA ALA A 130 6.75 -10.42 2.07
C ALA A 130 7.82 -11.28 1.39
N VAL A 131 8.70 -10.65 0.62
CA VAL A 131 9.88 -11.26 0.00
C VAL A 131 11.01 -10.24 -0.01
N GLY A 132 12.08 -10.48 0.74
CA GLY A 132 13.16 -9.50 0.91
C GLY A 132 12.62 -8.15 1.37
N ASP A 133 12.99 -7.09 0.68
CA ASP A 133 12.60 -5.71 0.99
C ASP A 133 11.28 -5.26 0.33
N SER A 134 10.52 -6.19 -0.27
CA SER A 134 9.29 -5.88 -0.97
C SER A 134 8.21 -6.93 -0.68
N VAL A 135 7.10 -6.87 -1.40
CA VAL A 135 6.02 -7.87 -1.34
C VAL A 135 5.74 -8.42 -2.74
N ARG A 136 5.41 -9.70 -2.81
CA ARG A 136 5.08 -10.42 -4.05
C ARG A 136 3.62 -10.81 -4.07
N VAL A 137 2.96 -10.62 -5.21
CA VAL A 137 1.59 -11.10 -5.45
C VAL A 137 1.58 -12.63 -5.53
N VAL A 138 0.76 -13.26 -4.69
CA VAL A 138 0.51 -14.72 -4.65
C VAL A 138 -0.86 -15.06 -5.23
N ALA A 139 -1.87 -14.23 -4.93
CA ALA A 139 -3.17 -14.28 -5.59
C ALA A 139 -3.53 -12.89 -6.10
N ARG A 140 -4.09 -12.80 -7.31
CA ARG A 140 -4.49 -11.50 -7.88
C ARG A 140 -5.78 -11.02 -7.23
N ALA A 141 -5.90 -9.72 -7.03
CA ALA A 141 -7.16 -9.11 -6.66
C ALA A 141 -8.04 -8.97 -7.91
N ASP A 142 -9.34 -9.19 -7.74
CA ASP A 142 -10.31 -8.83 -8.76
C ASP A 142 -10.54 -7.31 -8.77
N ARG A 143 -10.79 -6.76 -9.96
CA ARG A 143 -11.12 -5.36 -10.06
C ARG A 143 -12.53 -5.10 -9.55
N ASN A 144 -12.69 -4.18 -8.63
CA ASN A 144 -13.99 -3.65 -8.24
C ASN A 144 -14.55 -2.80 -9.38
N LEU A 145 -15.68 -3.19 -9.96
CA LEU A 145 -16.36 -2.46 -11.04
C LEU A 145 -17.39 -1.45 -10.51
N ALA A 146 -17.66 -1.47 -9.19
CA ALA A 146 -18.64 -0.62 -8.51
C ALA A 146 -17.95 0.34 -7.53
N VAL A 147 -16.79 0.91 -7.92
CA VAL A 147 -16.04 1.85 -7.08
C VAL A 147 -16.87 3.09 -6.82
N GLU A 148 -17.04 3.42 -5.53
CA GLU A 148 -17.71 4.65 -5.09
C GLU A 148 -16.73 5.83 -5.08
N PRO A 149 -17.19 7.05 -5.34
CA PRO A 149 -16.40 8.26 -5.12
C PRO A 149 -16.04 8.42 -3.63
N MET A 150 -14.77 8.73 -3.34
CA MET A 150 -14.37 9.08 -1.97
C MET A 150 -15.16 10.26 -1.44
N THR A 151 -15.63 10.17 -0.20
CA THR A 151 -16.19 11.30 0.52
C THR A 151 -15.13 12.40 0.72
N ARG A 152 -15.56 13.65 0.97
CA ARG A 152 -14.61 14.75 1.27
C ARG A 152 -13.70 14.46 2.44
N ASP A 153 -14.20 13.78 3.47
CA ASP A 153 -13.41 13.40 4.64
C ASP A 153 -12.31 12.39 4.27
N VAL A 154 -12.66 11.34 3.51
CA VAL A 154 -11.69 10.35 3.04
C VAL A 154 -10.66 10.99 2.11
N GLN A 155 -11.07 11.90 1.19
CA GLN A 155 -10.15 12.66 0.35
C GLN A 155 -9.15 13.47 1.18
N ALA A 156 -9.64 14.20 2.21
CA ALA A 156 -8.80 15.02 3.08
C ALA A 156 -7.83 14.17 3.90
N THR A 157 -8.28 13.04 4.45
CA THR A 157 -7.42 12.13 5.23
C THR A 157 -6.41 11.41 4.34
N PHE A 158 -6.79 11.01 3.12
CA PHE A 158 -5.89 10.44 2.12
C PHE A 158 -4.80 11.44 1.72
N ALA A 159 -5.15 12.67 1.36
CA ALA A 159 -4.19 13.72 1.01
C ALA A 159 -3.19 13.99 2.16
N ARG A 160 -3.70 14.09 3.40
CA ARG A 160 -2.85 14.22 4.59
C ARG A 160 -1.92 13.02 4.79
N ALA A 161 -2.42 11.81 4.59
CA ALA A 161 -1.63 10.59 4.71
C ALA A 161 -0.52 10.52 3.64
N VAL A 162 -0.83 10.90 2.38
CA VAL A 162 0.17 11.02 1.31
C VAL A 162 1.28 11.98 1.71
N THR A 163 0.93 13.18 2.18
CA THR A 163 1.93 14.18 2.63
C THR A 163 2.81 13.63 3.75
N LYS A 164 2.21 13.02 4.79
CA LYS A 164 2.97 12.46 5.92
C LYS A 164 3.90 11.32 5.48
N THR A 165 3.41 10.43 4.62
CA THR A 165 4.19 9.30 4.10
C THR A 165 5.36 9.81 3.27
N THR A 166 5.13 10.78 2.37
CA THR A 166 6.17 11.39 1.54
C THR A 166 7.25 12.05 2.39
N MET A 167 6.86 12.87 3.38
CA MET A 167 7.83 13.51 4.29
C MET A 167 8.63 12.51 5.11
N ARG A 168 8.04 11.36 5.49
CA ARG A 168 8.75 10.29 6.20
C ARG A 168 9.76 9.59 5.30
N LEU A 169 9.36 9.29 4.06
CA LEU A 169 10.21 8.64 3.07
C LEU A 169 11.36 9.54 2.61
N ASP A 170 11.10 10.84 2.44
CA ASP A 170 12.14 11.81 2.11
C ASP A 170 13.24 11.85 3.17
N ARG A 171 12.87 11.88 4.46
CA ARG A 171 13.85 11.80 5.57
C ARG A 171 14.66 10.50 5.58
N ARG A 172 14.12 9.40 5.02
CA ARG A 172 14.79 8.10 4.87
C ARG A 172 15.52 7.95 3.54
N GLU A 173 15.57 9.03 2.74
CA GLU A 173 16.23 9.05 1.43
C GLU A 173 15.64 8.06 0.42
N ASP A 174 14.31 7.99 0.30
CA ASP A 174 13.59 7.11 -0.63
C ASP A 174 14.12 7.27 -2.08
N PRO A 175 14.54 6.18 -2.75
CA PRO A 175 15.15 6.24 -4.08
C PRO A 175 14.22 6.85 -5.14
N ALA A 176 12.90 6.63 -5.06
CA ALA A 176 11.94 7.18 -6.01
C ALA A 176 11.80 8.70 -5.88
N LEU A 177 11.79 9.21 -4.64
CA LEU A 177 11.76 10.65 -4.35
C LEU A 177 13.05 11.33 -4.81
N ARG A 178 14.20 10.71 -4.58
CA ARG A 178 15.51 11.21 -5.07
C ARG A 178 15.56 11.28 -6.60
N THR A 179 15.08 10.25 -7.28
CA THR A 179 15.04 10.22 -8.75
C THR A 179 14.13 11.33 -9.27
N PHE A 180 12.95 11.49 -8.68
CA PHE A 180 12.02 12.55 -9.05
C PHE A 180 12.62 13.95 -8.83
N ALA A 181 13.23 14.21 -7.68
CA ALA A 181 13.87 15.50 -7.39
C ALA A 181 14.97 15.84 -8.39
N ARG A 182 15.82 14.86 -8.75
CA ARG A 182 16.87 15.06 -9.79
C ARG A 182 16.27 15.39 -11.15
N GLN A 183 15.19 14.76 -11.56
CA GLN A 183 14.52 15.03 -12.84
C GLN A 183 13.94 16.44 -12.88
N MET A 184 13.29 16.89 -11.80
CA MET A 184 12.76 18.26 -11.71
C MET A 184 13.85 19.32 -11.89
N HIS A 185 14.99 19.18 -11.20
CA HIS A 185 16.11 20.11 -11.33
C HIS A 185 16.77 20.13 -12.71
N LEU A 186 16.72 19.00 -13.44
CA LEU A 186 17.21 18.96 -14.82
C LEU A 186 16.28 19.72 -15.77
N THR A 187 14.97 19.61 -15.58
CA THR A 187 13.96 20.29 -16.41
C THR A 187 14.03 21.82 -16.24
N GLU A 188 14.25 22.31 -15.01
CA GLU A 188 14.39 23.74 -14.74
C GLU A 188 15.64 24.36 -15.42
N ARG A 189 16.74 23.60 -15.49
CA ARG A 189 17.99 24.06 -16.14
C ARG A 189 17.94 24.10 -17.69
N THR A 190 17.05 23.33 -18.30
CA THR A 190 16.88 23.29 -19.76
C THR A 190 15.85 24.31 -20.25
N SER A 191 15.10 24.92 -19.34
CA SER A 191 14.07 25.94 -19.63
C SER A 191 14.56 27.37 -19.40
N SER A 192 15.84 27.56 -19.04
CA SER A 192 16.54 28.82 -18.87
C SER A 192 17.57 29.02 -19.96
#